data_c070480fc514e06b70bdfb8966a50584
#
_entry.id   c070480fc514e06b70bdfb8966a50584
#
_cell.length_a   1.000
_cell.length_b   1.000
_cell.length_c   1.000
_cell.angle_alpha   90.00
_cell.angle_beta   90.00
_cell.angle_gamma   90.00
#
_symmetry.space_group_name_H-M   'P 1'
#
loop_
_entity.id
_entity.type
_entity.pdbx_description
1 polymer ?
#
loop_
_entity_poly.entity_id
_entity_poly.type
_entity_poly.pdbx_seq_one_letter_code
_entity_poly.pdbx_strand_id
1 'polypeptide(L)'
;ILTSPEAKQGLMNLISSIIGRTVVDVVLLPNELAPGDTEEKAERFDVNCKIDDGSQVNLEMQASYMVEDLGGQHLNLKGKSIYYLTDLHSSQPAKGLRRYDRLARSYQITFCSYTIFPNTQDYVNSFSLRHDTTGELLSDAINLTFVELSKLDEVVKKPVSDMTDLDKWSVFFQYAPDMEHREIVNKVIESEEVLQVAGNLLMSISQNEQERAIYRSRRKFQTDMQSNLATAEDNGKQIGRAEEKIEIARNALQMKMTVADIVRLTGLTQAEVEDLRKEI
;
A
#
# COMPACT_ATOMS: atom_id res chain seq x y z
N ILE A 1 -8.40 -15.08 -2.59
CA ILE A 1 -9.84 -15.14 -2.96
C ILE A 1 -10.01 -14.65 -4.40
N LEU A 2 -9.69 -13.40 -4.72
CA LEU A 2 -9.95 -12.80 -6.03
C LEU A 2 -9.20 -13.45 -7.21
N THR A 3 -8.17 -14.26 -6.95
CA THR A 3 -7.40 -14.99 -7.95
C THR A 3 -7.91 -16.42 -8.20
N SER A 4 -8.94 -16.87 -7.49
CA SER A 4 -9.55 -18.16 -7.75
C SER A 4 -10.46 -18.10 -8.99
N PRO A 5 -10.57 -19.21 -9.76
CA PRO A 5 -11.44 -19.24 -10.94
C PRO A 5 -12.90 -18.90 -10.62
N GLU A 6 -13.39 -19.31 -9.46
CA GLU A 6 -14.76 -19.08 -8.98
C GLU A 6 -15.03 -17.61 -8.71
N ALA A 7 -14.01 -16.84 -8.33
CA ALA A 7 -14.14 -15.41 -8.02
C ALA A 7 -13.98 -14.50 -9.26
N LYS A 8 -13.84 -15.05 -10.47
CA LYS A 8 -13.63 -14.26 -11.68
C LYS A 8 -14.70 -13.18 -11.88
N GLN A 9 -15.98 -13.52 -11.67
CA GLN A 9 -17.07 -12.54 -11.76
C GLN A 9 -16.97 -11.45 -10.70
N GLY A 10 -16.57 -11.83 -9.47
CA GLY A 10 -16.32 -10.88 -8.39
C GLY A 10 -15.20 -9.92 -8.70
N LEU A 11 -14.10 -10.41 -9.29
CA LEU A 11 -12.98 -9.56 -9.71
C LEU A 11 -13.41 -8.57 -10.81
N MET A 12 -14.18 -9.01 -11.80
CA MET A 12 -14.73 -8.14 -12.85
C MET A 12 -15.67 -7.07 -12.27
N ASN A 13 -16.57 -7.46 -11.37
CA ASN A 13 -17.48 -6.53 -10.69
C ASN A 13 -16.70 -5.49 -9.88
N LEU A 14 -15.72 -5.91 -9.07
CA LEU A 14 -14.86 -5.02 -8.30
C LEU A 14 -14.12 -4.02 -9.19
N ILE A 15 -13.43 -4.49 -10.23
CA ILE A 15 -12.70 -3.61 -11.14
C ILE A 15 -13.69 -2.65 -11.81
N SER A 16 -14.84 -3.13 -12.31
CA SER A 16 -15.87 -2.30 -12.94
C SER A 16 -16.32 -1.15 -12.04
N SER A 17 -16.53 -1.44 -10.76
CA SER A 17 -17.00 -0.45 -9.78
C SER A 17 -16.00 0.68 -9.52
N ILE A 18 -14.70 0.41 -9.74
CA ILE A 18 -13.63 1.39 -9.52
C ILE A 18 -13.33 2.19 -10.77
N ILE A 19 -13.24 1.52 -11.93
CA ILE A 19 -12.86 2.22 -13.18
C ILE A 19 -14.04 2.90 -13.88
N GLY A 20 -15.27 2.72 -13.39
CA GLY A 20 -16.47 3.39 -13.87
C GLY A 20 -16.99 2.88 -15.22
N ARG A 21 -16.59 1.67 -15.63
CA ARG A 21 -17.13 0.97 -16.81
C ARG A 21 -17.29 -0.53 -16.56
N THR A 22 -18.19 -1.16 -17.28
CA THR A 22 -18.36 -2.61 -17.22
C THR A 22 -17.16 -3.34 -17.82
N VAL A 23 -16.56 -4.23 -17.03
CA VAL A 23 -15.53 -5.19 -17.46
C VAL A 23 -16.22 -6.51 -17.74
N VAL A 24 -16.08 -7.01 -18.96
CA VAL A 24 -16.76 -8.23 -19.43
C VAL A 24 -15.84 -9.45 -19.48
N ASP A 25 -14.54 -9.26 -19.37
CA ASP A 25 -13.56 -10.34 -19.25
C ASP A 25 -12.32 -9.88 -18.47
N VAL A 26 -11.70 -10.84 -17.77
CA VAL A 26 -10.43 -10.64 -17.06
C VAL A 26 -9.55 -11.87 -17.22
N VAL A 27 -8.27 -11.63 -17.49
CA VAL A 27 -7.23 -12.64 -17.58
C VAL A 27 -6.18 -12.34 -16.54
N LEU A 28 -6.00 -13.23 -15.57
CA LEU A 28 -4.94 -13.12 -14.58
C LEU A 28 -3.57 -13.26 -15.25
N LEU A 29 -2.66 -12.40 -14.87
CA LEU A 29 -1.27 -12.41 -15.30
C LEU A 29 -0.38 -12.94 -14.15
N PRO A 30 0.87 -13.34 -14.41
CA PRO A 30 1.81 -13.67 -13.34
C PRO A 30 1.92 -12.52 -12.33
N ASN A 31 1.90 -12.86 -11.04
CA ASN A 31 2.00 -11.87 -9.97
C ASN A 31 3.45 -11.44 -9.70
N GLU A 32 4.42 -12.09 -10.31
CA GLU A 32 5.84 -11.76 -10.21
C GLU A 32 6.31 -11.21 -11.55
N LEU A 33 6.83 -9.98 -11.53
CA LEU A 33 7.59 -9.46 -12.65
C LEU A 33 8.96 -10.15 -12.65
N ALA A 34 9.36 -10.67 -13.82
CA ALA A 34 10.68 -11.24 -13.94
C ALA A 34 11.72 -10.14 -13.66
N PRO A 35 12.68 -10.36 -12.74
CA PRO A 35 13.73 -9.38 -12.47
C PRO A 35 14.47 -9.09 -13.79
N GLY A 36 14.56 -7.81 -14.14
CA GLY A 36 15.28 -7.37 -15.34
C GLY A 36 16.79 -7.57 -15.23
N ASP A 37 17.29 -7.60 -14.00
CA ASP A 37 18.70 -7.86 -13.67
C ASP A 37 18.79 -8.63 -12.36
N THR A 38 19.90 -9.35 -12.12
CA THR A 38 20.08 -10.28 -10.99
C THR A 38 20.10 -9.63 -9.60
N GLU A 39 20.12 -8.30 -9.51
CA GLU A 39 20.10 -7.53 -8.25
C GLU A 39 18.73 -6.90 -7.92
N GLU A 40 17.76 -6.94 -8.85
CA GLU A 40 16.42 -6.41 -8.60
C GLU A 40 15.59 -7.38 -7.76
N LYS A 41 14.91 -6.85 -6.73
CA LYS A 41 13.91 -7.63 -5.98
C LYS A 41 12.78 -7.99 -6.92
N ALA A 42 12.44 -9.29 -6.98
CA ALA A 42 11.23 -9.73 -7.64
C ALA A 42 10.01 -9.01 -7.03
N GLU A 43 9.36 -8.19 -7.83
CA GLU A 43 8.14 -7.50 -7.42
C GLU A 43 6.98 -8.48 -7.47
N ARG A 44 6.15 -8.42 -6.42
CA ARG A 44 5.01 -9.30 -6.29
C ARG A 44 3.75 -8.49 -6.11
N PHE A 45 2.85 -8.60 -7.08
CA PHE A 45 1.51 -8.05 -7.03
C PHE A 45 0.53 -8.99 -6.29
N ASP A 46 -0.46 -8.42 -5.61
CA ASP A 46 -1.51 -9.24 -5.00
C ASP A 46 -2.45 -9.81 -6.08
N VAL A 47 -2.91 -8.96 -7.02
CA VAL A 47 -3.66 -9.35 -8.22
C VAL A 47 -3.16 -8.55 -9.41
N ASN A 48 -2.59 -9.23 -10.40
CA ASN A 48 -2.20 -8.64 -11.67
C ASN A 48 -3.08 -9.23 -12.78
N CYS A 49 -3.73 -8.40 -13.56
CA CYS A 49 -4.62 -8.87 -14.61
C CYS A 49 -4.72 -7.92 -15.80
N LYS A 50 -5.22 -8.48 -16.89
CA LYS A 50 -5.58 -7.75 -18.11
C LYS A 50 -7.08 -7.85 -18.31
N ILE A 51 -7.72 -6.74 -18.65
CA ILE A 51 -9.17 -6.70 -18.91
C ILE A 51 -9.49 -6.63 -20.40
N ASP A 52 -10.76 -6.73 -20.74
CA ASP A 52 -11.31 -6.93 -22.09
C ASP A 52 -10.82 -5.95 -23.16
N ASP A 53 -10.55 -4.68 -22.81
CA ASP A 53 -10.01 -3.67 -23.74
C ASP A 53 -8.47 -3.69 -23.84
N GLY A 54 -7.83 -4.64 -23.18
CA GLY A 54 -6.38 -4.79 -23.14
C GLY A 54 -5.71 -4.00 -22.02
N SER A 55 -6.44 -3.18 -21.26
CA SER A 55 -5.90 -2.45 -20.11
C SER A 55 -5.34 -3.41 -19.06
N GLN A 56 -4.27 -2.97 -18.41
CA GLN A 56 -3.63 -3.72 -17.33
C GLN A 56 -4.08 -3.16 -15.97
N VAL A 57 -4.38 -4.03 -15.04
CA VAL A 57 -4.83 -3.69 -13.69
C VAL A 57 -3.97 -4.40 -12.67
N ASN A 58 -3.33 -3.65 -11.79
CA ASN A 58 -2.76 -4.15 -10.56
C ASN A 58 -3.63 -3.74 -9.38
N LEU A 59 -3.97 -4.71 -8.54
CA LEU A 59 -4.77 -4.52 -7.34
C LEU A 59 -3.98 -4.99 -6.13
N GLU A 60 -3.78 -4.10 -5.16
CA GLU A 60 -2.99 -4.31 -3.95
C GLU A 60 -3.84 -4.13 -2.70
N MET A 61 -3.60 -4.98 -1.69
CA MET A 61 -4.20 -4.89 -0.36
C MET A 61 -3.11 -4.58 0.67
N GLN A 62 -3.19 -3.40 1.28
CA GLN A 62 -2.25 -2.97 2.32
C GLN A 62 -2.95 -2.91 3.68
N ALA A 63 -2.81 -3.97 4.45
CA ALA A 63 -3.27 -3.99 5.83
C ALA A 63 -2.19 -3.40 6.75
N SER A 64 -2.52 -2.34 7.49
CA SER A 64 -1.69 -1.90 8.61
C SER A 64 -1.99 -2.79 9.80
N TYR A 65 -1.00 -3.52 10.29
CA TYR A 65 -1.05 -4.08 11.63
C TYR A 65 -0.32 -3.12 12.56
N MET A 66 -1.10 -2.37 13.34
CA MET A 66 -0.67 -1.65 14.52
C MET A 66 0.81 -1.20 14.52
N VAL A 67 1.13 -0.18 13.76
CA VAL A 67 2.26 0.67 14.06
C VAL A 67 1.68 2.07 14.13
N GLU A 68 1.51 2.56 15.35
CA GLU A 68 1.25 3.97 15.58
C GLU A 68 2.31 4.77 14.81
N ASP A 69 1.79 5.54 13.87
CA ASP A 69 2.36 6.73 13.25
C ASP A 69 3.89 6.84 13.19
N LEU A 70 4.52 5.98 12.39
CA LEU A 70 5.83 6.28 11.84
C LEU A 70 5.62 7.11 10.57
N GLY A 71 5.66 8.43 10.68
CA GLY A 71 5.33 9.43 9.64
C GLY A 71 5.99 9.27 8.25
N GLY A 72 6.64 8.14 8.00
CA GLY A 72 7.21 7.75 6.71
C GLY A 72 6.42 6.69 5.93
N GLN A 73 5.52 5.92 6.56
CA GLN A 73 4.85 4.79 5.88
C GLN A 73 3.89 5.24 4.76
N HIS A 74 3.19 6.37 4.96
CA HIS A 74 2.29 6.92 3.94
C HIS A 74 3.04 7.40 2.70
N LEU A 75 4.22 7.99 2.88
CA LEU A 75 5.08 8.41 1.77
C LEU A 75 5.60 7.21 1.00
N ASN A 76 5.96 6.12 1.68
CA ASN A 76 6.43 4.90 1.05
C ASN A 76 5.31 4.25 0.21
N LEU A 77 4.06 4.16 0.71
CA LEU A 77 2.96 3.57 -0.06
C LEU A 77 2.62 4.39 -1.31
N LYS A 78 2.60 5.73 -1.21
CA LYS A 78 2.42 6.60 -2.38
C LYS A 78 3.51 6.35 -3.43
N GLY A 79 4.78 6.35 -3.01
CA GLY A 79 5.92 6.07 -3.87
C GLY A 79 5.86 4.67 -4.49
N LYS A 80 5.57 3.64 -3.68
CA LYS A 80 5.39 2.26 -4.14
C LYS A 80 4.29 2.16 -5.20
N SER A 81 3.14 2.78 -4.97
CA SER A 81 2.02 2.72 -5.91
C SER A 81 2.32 3.43 -7.24
N ILE A 82 3.05 4.56 -7.20
CA ILE A 82 3.53 5.25 -8.40
C ILE A 82 4.54 4.37 -9.15
N TYR A 83 5.49 3.79 -8.44
CA TYR A 83 6.51 2.91 -9.03
C TYR A 83 5.85 1.72 -9.74
N TYR A 84 4.95 1.01 -9.07
CA TYR A 84 4.23 -0.11 -9.68
C TYR A 84 3.37 0.28 -10.88
N LEU A 85 2.70 1.44 -10.82
CA LEU A 85 1.93 1.94 -11.95
C LEU A 85 2.81 2.22 -13.17
N THR A 86 3.96 2.87 -12.95
CA THR A 86 4.89 3.24 -14.03
C THR A 86 5.56 2.00 -14.62
N ASP A 87 5.93 1.03 -13.80
CA ASP A 87 6.47 -0.24 -14.26
C ASP A 87 5.43 -1.05 -15.03
N LEU A 88 4.20 -1.18 -14.50
CA LEU A 88 3.10 -1.83 -15.19
C LEU A 88 2.84 -1.23 -16.58
N HIS A 89 2.95 0.12 -16.71
CA HIS A 89 2.73 0.80 -17.97
C HIS A 89 3.91 0.64 -18.94
N SER A 90 5.14 0.75 -18.44
CA SER A 90 6.36 0.69 -19.27
C SER A 90 6.75 -0.71 -19.67
N SER A 91 6.34 -1.74 -18.90
CA SER A 91 6.61 -3.16 -19.22
C SER A 91 5.75 -3.72 -20.36
N GLN A 92 4.77 -2.96 -20.86
CA GLN A 92 3.99 -3.37 -22.00
C GLN A 92 4.91 -3.62 -23.22
N PRO A 93 4.73 -4.73 -23.96
CA PRO A 93 5.67 -5.13 -24.99
C PRO A 93 5.74 -4.09 -26.12
N ALA A 94 6.84 -3.35 -26.14
CA ALA A 94 7.13 -2.35 -27.17
C ALA A 94 7.68 -2.96 -28.46
N LYS A 95 7.88 -4.28 -28.55
CA LYS A 95 8.42 -4.95 -29.76
C LYS A 95 7.47 -4.75 -30.93
N GLY A 96 7.87 -3.90 -31.87
CA GLY A 96 7.09 -3.53 -33.06
C GLY A 96 6.14 -2.36 -32.87
N LEU A 97 5.94 -1.84 -31.67
CA LEU A 97 5.21 -0.60 -31.43
C LEU A 97 6.08 0.61 -31.86
N ARG A 98 5.75 1.20 -32.98
CA ARG A 98 6.34 2.48 -33.41
C ARG A 98 5.57 3.69 -32.85
N ARG A 99 4.54 3.45 -32.04
CA ARG A 99 3.59 4.47 -31.58
C ARG A 99 3.22 4.23 -30.14
N TYR A 100 3.58 5.18 -29.26
CA TYR A 100 3.29 5.16 -27.83
C TYR A 100 1.79 5.37 -27.52
N ASP A 101 1.03 6.00 -28.42
CA ASP A 101 -0.42 6.18 -28.31
C ASP A 101 -1.24 4.88 -28.42
N ARG A 102 -0.57 3.73 -28.65
CA ARG A 102 -1.18 2.40 -28.69
C ARG A 102 -0.93 1.58 -27.42
N LEU A 103 -0.22 2.14 -26.45
CA LEU A 103 -0.10 1.47 -25.15
C LEU A 103 -1.49 1.41 -24.50
N ALA A 104 -1.83 0.24 -23.94
CA ALA A 104 -3.06 0.08 -23.21
C ALA A 104 -3.01 0.85 -21.90
N ARG A 105 -4.17 1.23 -21.36
CA ARG A 105 -4.27 1.89 -20.04
C ARG A 105 -3.72 0.98 -18.94
N SER A 106 -3.18 1.61 -17.92
CA SER A 106 -2.72 0.93 -16.72
C SER A 106 -3.40 1.52 -15.50
N TYR A 107 -3.91 0.64 -14.65
CA TYR A 107 -4.60 0.98 -13.41
C TYR A 107 -3.85 0.37 -12.24
N GLN A 108 -3.43 1.21 -11.29
CA GLN A 108 -2.96 0.80 -9.98
C GLN A 108 -4.06 1.10 -8.96
N ILE A 109 -4.60 0.06 -8.36
CA ILE A 109 -5.66 0.14 -7.35
C ILE A 109 -5.09 -0.37 -6.03
N THR A 110 -5.12 0.48 -5.00
CA THR A 110 -4.57 0.14 -3.69
C THR A 110 -5.65 0.29 -2.62
N PHE A 111 -6.05 -0.82 -2.02
CA PHE A 111 -6.87 -0.81 -0.81
C PHE A 111 -5.95 -0.70 0.41
N CYS A 112 -6.26 0.20 1.33
CA CYS A 112 -5.49 0.38 2.55
C CYS A 112 -6.40 0.50 3.78
N SER A 113 -6.02 -0.14 4.87
CA SER A 113 -6.80 -0.13 6.11
C SER A 113 -6.52 1.09 7.00
N TYR A 114 -5.74 2.05 6.51
CA TYR A 114 -5.37 3.28 7.21
C TYR A 114 -5.53 4.51 6.32
N THR A 115 -5.57 5.69 6.94
CA THR A 115 -5.77 6.96 6.24
C THR A 115 -4.48 7.44 5.60
N ILE A 116 -4.51 7.69 4.27
CA ILE A 116 -3.40 8.25 3.47
C ILE A 116 -3.62 9.73 3.18
N PHE A 117 -4.88 10.14 3.00
CA PHE A 117 -5.28 11.51 2.64
C PHE A 117 -6.16 12.10 3.74
N PRO A 118 -5.57 12.64 4.84
CA PRO A 118 -6.34 13.12 6.00
C PRO A 118 -7.19 14.36 5.71
N ASN A 119 -6.90 15.08 4.61
CA ASN A 119 -7.59 16.32 4.25
C ASN A 119 -8.88 16.10 3.43
N THR A 120 -9.24 14.87 3.12
CA THR A 120 -10.51 14.51 2.46
C THR A 120 -11.24 13.46 3.27
N GLN A 121 -12.59 13.54 3.27
CA GLN A 121 -13.44 12.51 3.87
C GLN A 121 -13.76 11.38 2.89
N ASP A 122 -13.48 11.56 1.62
CA ASP A 122 -13.72 10.56 0.59
C ASP A 122 -12.82 9.34 0.83
N TYR A 123 -13.41 8.16 0.86
CA TYR A 123 -12.67 6.92 1.00
C TYR A 123 -12.06 6.45 -0.33
N VAL A 124 -12.48 7.00 -1.47
CA VAL A 124 -11.91 6.75 -2.80
C VAL A 124 -11.17 8.00 -3.28
N ASN A 125 -9.89 7.86 -3.54
CA ASN A 125 -9.03 8.94 -4.03
C ASN A 125 -8.36 8.51 -5.34
N SER A 126 -8.80 9.08 -6.47
CA SER A 126 -8.30 8.74 -7.80
C SER A 126 -7.48 9.88 -8.39
N PHE A 127 -6.37 9.50 -9.05
CA PHE A 127 -5.40 10.41 -9.64
C PHE A 127 -5.16 10.07 -11.10
N SER A 128 -5.06 11.10 -11.93
CA SER A 128 -4.73 11.04 -13.35
C SER A 128 -3.81 12.21 -13.72
N LEU A 129 -3.17 12.15 -14.88
CA LEU A 129 -2.31 13.23 -15.37
C LEU A 129 -3.17 14.40 -15.87
N ARG A 130 -3.05 15.55 -15.22
CA ARG A 130 -3.80 16.75 -15.52
C ARG A 130 -2.92 17.98 -15.53
N HIS A 131 -3.35 18.98 -16.27
CA HIS A 131 -2.72 20.29 -16.26
C HIS A 131 -2.93 20.98 -14.90
N ASP A 132 -1.84 21.40 -14.25
CA ASP A 132 -1.85 21.88 -12.86
C ASP A 132 -2.77 23.07 -12.61
N THR A 133 -2.91 23.96 -13.60
CA THR A 133 -3.71 25.19 -13.45
C THR A 133 -5.16 25.00 -13.92
N THR A 134 -5.38 24.33 -15.05
CA THR A 134 -6.71 24.24 -15.68
C THR A 134 -7.48 22.97 -15.28
N GLY A 135 -6.80 21.95 -14.74
CA GLY A 135 -7.38 20.63 -14.47
C GLY A 135 -7.64 19.80 -15.74
N GLU A 136 -7.26 20.30 -16.93
CA GLU A 136 -7.45 19.57 -18.19
C GLU A 136 -6.71 18.23 -18.17
N LEU A 137 -7.40 17.17 -18.61
CA LEU A 137 -6.82 15.83 -18.66
C LEU A 137 -5.76 15.75 -19.76
N LEU A 138 -4.51 15.50 -19.39
CA LEU A 138 -3.43 15.25 -20.34
C LEU A 138 -3.59 13.88 -21.02
N SER A 139 -3.86 12.83 -20.21
CA SER A 139 -3.99 11.46 -20.68
C SER A 139 -4.67 10.61 -19.62
N ASP A 140 -5.46 9.63 -20.06
CA ASP A 140 -6.04 8.56 -19.25
C ASP A 140 -5.23 7.24 -19.32
N ALA A 141 -4.00 7.30 -19.84
CA ALA A 141 -3.13 6.13 -20.03
C ALA A 141 -2.70 5.51 -18.71
N ILE A 142 -2.52 6.31 -17.64
CA ILE A 142 -2.18 5.84 -16.31
C ILE A 142 -3.16 6.39 -15.28
N ASN A 143 -3.62 5.50 -14.39
CA ASN A 143 -4.60 5.82 -13.37
C ASN A 143 -4.20 5.17 -12.04
N LEU A 144 -4.24 5.98 -10.98
CA LEU A 144 -3.89 5.56 -9.63
C LEU A 144 -5.10 5.79 -8.72
N THR A 145 -5.57 4.74 -8.05
CA THR A 145 -6.71 4.83 -7.13
C THR A 145 -6.34 4.23 -5.77
N PHE A 146 -6.57 5.00 -4.72
CA PHE A 146 -6.52 4.53 -3.33
C PHE A 146 -7.94 4.40 -2.78
N VAL A 147 -8.21 3.27 -2.14
CA VAL A 147 -9.46 2.99 -1.43
C VAL A 147 -9.12 2.86 0.06
N GLU A 148 -9.46 3.89 0.84
CA GLU A 148 -9.11 4.00 2.26
C GLU A 148 -10.20 3.38 3.13
N LEU A 149 -10.03 2.10 3.46
CA LEU A 149 -11.01 1.32 4.23
C LEU A 149 -11.22 1.86 5.66
N SER A 150 -10.31 2.69 6.17
CA SER A 150 -10.47 3.38 7.45
C SER A 150 -11.53 4.50 7.44
N LYS A 151 -12.09 4.86 6.28
CA LYS A 151 -13.06 5.95 6.12
C LYS A 151 -14.47 5.48 5.78
N LEU A 152 -14.83 4.26 6.16
CA LEU A 152 -16.13 3.67 5.81
C LEU A 152 -17.26 3.98 6.80
N ASP A 153 -17.05 4.83 7.81
CA ASP A 153 -18.05 5.14 8.85
C ASP A 153 -19.39 5.63 8.30
N GLU A 154 -19.37 6.43 7.23
CA GLU A 154 -20.59 6.90 6.59
C GLU A 154 -21.17 5.85 5.62
N VAL A 155 -20.34 4.98 5.07
CA VAL A 155 -20.77 3.90 4.18
C VAL A 155 -21.59 2.87 4.96
N VAL A 156 -21.13 2.44 6.13
CA VAL A 156 -21.81 1.42 6.95
C VAL A 156 -23.15 1.90 7.54
N LYS A 157 -23.43 3.20 7.52
CA LYS A 157 -24.71 3.78 7.93
C LYS A 157 -25.76 3.71 6.84
N LYS A 158 -25.36 3.51 5.58
CA LYS A 158 -26.29 3.39 4.46
C LYS A 158 -27.06 2.08 4.54
N PRO A 159 -28.35 2.06 4.13
CA PRO A 159 -29.02 0.80 3.79
C PRO A 159 -28.23 0.06 2.71
N VAL A 160 -28.14 -1.27 2.79
CA VAL A 160 -27.38 -2.06 1.80
C VAL A 160 -27.91 -1.87 0.38
N SER A 161 -29.21 -1.61 0.21
CA SER A 161 -29.83 -1.25 -1.07
C SER A 161 -29.27 0.02 -1.73
N ASP A 162 -28.72 0.94 -0.92
CA ASP A 162 -28.22 2.24 -1.35
C ASP A 162 -26.70 2.23 -1.51
N MET A 163 -26.05 1.11 -1.17
CA MET A 163 -24.62 0.92 -1.32
C MET A 163 -24.28 0.63 -2.79
N THR A 164 -23.25 1.28 -3.29
CA THR A 164 -22.62 0.92 -4.57
C THR A 164 -21.90 -0.42 -4.45
N ASP A 165 -21.55 -1.05 -5.58
CA ASP A 165 -20.74 -2.28 -5.58
C ASP A 165 -19.40 -2.07 -4.86
N LEU A 166 -18.75 -0.89 -5.06
CA LEU A 166 -17.52 -0.55 -4.37
C LEU A 166 -17.74 -0.38 -2.85
N ASP A 167 -18.86 0.24 -2.42
CA ASP A 167 -19.21 0.31 -1.00
C ASP A 167 -19.29 -1.09 -0.39
N LYS A 168 -20.01 -2.01 -1.06
CA LYS A 168 -20.19 -3.39 -0.61
C LYS A 168 -18.87 -4.17 -0.54
N TRP A 169 -18.02 -4.08 -1.57
CA TRP A 169 -16.70 -4.69 -1.57
C TRP A 169 -15.80 -4.11 -0.46
N SER A 170 -15.84 -2.80 -0.25
CA SER A 170 -15.05 -2.14 0.79
C SER A 170 -15.49 -2.58 2.19
N VAL A 171 -16.80 -2.67 2.44
CA VAL A 171 -17.35 -3.21 3.70
C VAL A 171 -16.93 -4.67 3.88
N PHE A 172 -17.01 -5.49 2.85
CA PHE A 172 -16.56 -6.88 2.90
C PHE A 172 -15.08 -6.99 3.24
N PHE A 173 -14.20 -6.24 2.58
CA PHE A 173 -12.76 -6.30 2.85
C PHE A 173 -12.39 -5.81 4.25
N GLN A 174 -13.02 -4.75 4.72
CA GLN A 174 -12.70 -4.16 6.02
C GLN A 174 -13.22 -5.01 7.17
N TYR A 175 -14.47 -5.46 7.09
CA TYR A 175 -15.20 -5.97 8.24
C TYR A 175 -15.48 -7.47 8.22
N ALA A 176 -15.12 -8.21 7.14
CA ALA A 176 -15.34 -9.66 7.11
C ALA A 176 -14.72 -10.43 8.29
N PRO A 177 -13.54 -10.05 8.83
CA PRO A 177 -12.96 -10.70 10.00
C PRO A 177 -13.50 -10.16 11.33
N ASP A 178 -14.33 -9.10 11.33
CA ASP A 178 -14.79 -8.41 12.52
C ASP A 178 -16.15 -8.92 12.98
N MET A 179 -16.19 -9.43 14.21
CA MET A 179 -17.40 -9.97 14.81
C MET A 179 -18.44 -8.87 15.17
N GLU A 180 -18.00 -7.64 15.44
CA GLU A 180 -18.88 -6.52 15.78
C GLU A 180 -19.70 -6.05 14.58
N HIS A 181 -19.14 -6.15 13.38
CA HIS A 181 -19.77 -5.75 12.13
C HIS A 181 -20.44 -6.92 11.37
N ARG A 182 -20.55 -8.09 11.99
CA ARG A 182 -21.04 -9.33 11.34
C ARG A 182 -22.42 -9.16 10.69
N GLU A 183 -23.31 -8.39 11.31
CA GLU A 183 -24.67 -8.20 10.77
C GLU A 183 -24.66 -7.48 9.42
N ILE A 184 -23.94 -6.38 9.31
CA ILE A 184 -23.83 -5.62 8.05
C ILE A 184 -23.08 -6.42 6.98
N VAL A 185 -22.02 -7.13 7.35
CA VAL A 185 -21.25 -7.99 6.44
C VAL A 185 -22.13 -9.10 5.87
N ASN A 186 -22.93 -9.77 6.68
CA ASN A 186 -23.86 -10.81 6.21
C ASN A 186 -24.88 -10.23 5.21
N LYS A 187 -25.51 -9.10 5.53
CA LYS A 187 -26.43 -8.42 4.62
C LYS A 187 -25.77 -8.03 3.29
N VAL A 188 -24.54 -7.57 3.33
CA VAL A 188 -23.76 -7.23 2.13
C VAL A 188 -23.44 -8.49 1.32
N ILE A 189 -23.01 -9.57 1.96
CA ILE A 189 -22.75 -10.86 1.28
C ILE A 189 -24.03 -11.39 0.63
N GLU A 190 -25.17 -11.35 1.33
CA GLU A 190 -26.45 -11.85 0.84
C GLU A 190 -27.03 -11.00 -0.31
N SER A 191 -26.63 -9.74 -0.44
CA SER A 191 -27.17 -8.81 -1.44
C SER A 191 -26.65 -9.05 -2.86
N GLU A 192 -25.51 -9.74 -3.03
CA GLU A 192 -24.86 -9.94 -4.34
C GLU A 192 -24.26 -11.34 -4.47
N GLU A 193 -24.57 -12.03 -5.57
CA GLU A 193 -24.05 -13.38 -5.84
C GLU A 193 -22.51 -13.43 -5.84
N VAL A 194 -21.86 -12.41 -6.38
CA VAL A 194 -20.40 -12.32 -6.42
C VAL A 194 -19.77 -12.23 -5.03
N LEU A 195 -20.45 -11.57 -4.09
CA LEU A 195 -20.03 -11.47 -2.70
C LEU A 195 -20.32 -12.75 -1.91
N GLN A 196 -21.41 -13.47 -2.25
CA GLN A 196 -21.68 -14.80 -1.70
C GLN A 196 -20.58 -15.77 -2.07
N VAL A 197 -20.14 -15.77 -3.33
CA VAL A 197 -18.99 -16.59 -3.77
C VAL A 197 -17.72 -16.21 -2.99
N ALA A 198 -17.42 -14.93 -2.87
CA ALA A 198 -16.24 -14.45 -2.12
C ALA A 198 -16.31 -14.84 -0.62
N GLY A 199 -17.47 -14.72 0.01
CA GLY A 199 -17.71 -15.13 1.38
C GLY A 199 -17.53 -16.64 1.59
N ASN A 200 -18.06 -17.46 0.69
CA ASN A 200 -17.89 -18.92 0.73
C ASN A 200 -16.43 -19.33 0.56
N LEU A 201 -15.70 -18.68 -0.34
CA LEU A 201 -14.26 -18.90 -0.51
C LEU A 201 -13.48 -18.51 0.76
N LEU A 202 -13.82 -17.40 1.38
CA LEU A 202 -13.20 -16.98 2.64
C LEU A 202 -13.44 -18.01 3.75
N MET A 203 -14.67 -18.53 3.87
CA MET A 203 -14.99 -19.58 4.83
C MET A 203 -14.26 -20.89 4.54
N SER A 204 -14.15 -21.29 3.27
CA SER A 204 -13.42 -22.52 2.88
C SER A 204 -11.93 -22.43 3.23
N ILE A 205 -11.30 -21.29 2.99
CA ILE A 205 -9.91 -21.00 3.38
C ILE A 205 -9.77 -21.09 4.91
N SER A 206 -10.73 -20.53 5.65
CA SER A 206 -10.69 -20.57 7.12
C SER A 206 -10.82 -21.98 7.72
N GLN A 207 -11.39 -22.92 6.98
CA GLN A 207 -11.55 -24.33 7.38
C GLN A 207 -10.37 -25.23 6.98
N ASN A 208 -9.58 -24.82 6.00
CA ASN A 208 -8.43 -25.57 5.49
C ASN A 208 -7.18 -25.30 6.34
N GLU A 209 -6.67 -26.36 7.05
CA GLU A 209 -5.50 -26.23 7.92
C GLU A 209 -4.22 -25.84 7.19
N GLN A 210 -4.01 -26.30 5.95
CA GLN A 210 -2.82 -25.98 5.16
C GLN A 210 -2.85 -24.50 4.73
N GLU A 211 -3.97 -24.00 4.27
CA GLU A 211 -4.12 -22.59 3.88
C GLU A 211 -4.04 -21.66 5.09
N ARG A 212 -4.60 -22.08 6.25
CA ARG A 212 -4.39 -21.36 7.51
C ARG A 212 -2.92 -21.34 7.94
N ALA A 213 -2.17 -22.43 7.71
CA ALA A 213 -0.74 -22.47 8.00
C ALA A 213 0.05 -21.52 7.07
N ILE A 214 -0.28 -21.48 5.78
CA ILE A 214 0.30 -20.54 4.82
C ILE A 214 -0.02 -19.09 5.20
N TYR A 215 -1.27 -18.80 5.55
CA TYR A 215 -1.69 -17.48 6.01
C TYR A 215 -0.95 -17.05 7.27
N ARG A 216 -0.84 -17.94 8.29
CA ARG A 216 -0.08 -17.68 9.52
C ARG A 216 1.41 -17.45 9.24
N SER A 217 2.00 -18.22 8.33
CA SER A 217 3.40 -18.06 7.92
C SER A 217 3.65 -16.72 7.25
N ARG A 218 2.77 -16.29 6.33
CA ARG A 218 2.83 -14.97 5.68
C ARG A 218 2.67 -13.85 6.69
N ARG A 219 1.69 -13.95 7.59
CA ARG A 219 1.48 -12.98 8.67
C ARG A 219 2.70 -12.87 9.58
N LYS A 220 3.27 -14.01 9.98
CA LYS A 220 4.49 -14.06 10.80
C LYS A 220 5.66 -13.36 10.08
N PHE A 221 5.88 -13.69 8.81
CA PHE A 221 6.93 -13.05 7.99
C PHE A 221 6.74 -11.53 7.91
N GLN A 222 5.52 -11.05 7.68
CA GLN A 222 5.21 -9.61 7.67
C GLN A 222 5.48 -8.97 9.03
N THR A 223 5.05 -9.60 10.13
CA THR A 223 5.28 -9.11 11.49
C THR A 223 6.79 -9.07 11.82
N ASP A 224 7.52 -10.13 11.47
CA ASP A 224 8.96 -10.21 11.69
C ASP A 224 9.71 -9.13 10.87
N MET A 225 9.29 -8.88 9.64
CA MET A 225 9.86 -7.85 8.77
C MET A 225 9.57 -6.45 9.30
N GLN A 226 8.37 -6.17 9.80
CA GLN A 226 8.01 -4.89 10.44
C GLN A 226 8.79 -4.68 11.74
N SER A 227 8.93 -5.71 12.57
CA SER A 227 9.72 -5.66 13.80
C SER A 227 11.19 -5.37 13.52
N ASN A 228 11.75 -6.01 12.49
CA ASN A 228 13.13 -5.77 12.09
C ASN A 228 13.32 -4.33 11.54
N LEU A 229 12.34 -3.82 10.78
CA LEU A 229 12.38 -2.46 10.26
C LEU A 229 12.29 -1.43 11.39
N ALA A 230 11.39 -1.61 12.35
CA ALA A 230 11.27 -0.76 13.53
C ALA A 230 12.57 -0.76 14.36
N THR A 231 13.16 -1.94 14.56
CA THR A 231 14.44 -2.06 15.26
C THR A 231 15.59 -1.35 14.51
N ALA A 232 15.63 -1.48 13.18
CA ALA A 232 16.63 -0.80 12.35
C ALA A 232 16.44 0.73 12.39
N GLU A 233 15.21 1.22 12.41
CA GLU A 233 14.89 2.63 12.52
C GLU A 233 15.27 3.19 13.90
N ASP A 234 14.96 2.48 14.99
CA ASP A 234 15.36 2.88 16.34
C ASP A 234 16.87 2.91 16.50
N ASN A 235 17.57 1.91 15.95
CA ASN A 235 19.02 1.89 15.94
C ASN A 235 19.58 3.06 15.11
N GLY A 236 19.00 3.35 13.94
CA GLY A 236 19.39 4.50 13.12
C GLY A 236 19.18 5.83 13.83
N LYS A 237 18.06 6.02 14.54
CA LYS A 237 17.81 7.21 15.37
C LYS A 237 18.81 7.35 16.52
N GLN A 238 19.18 6.23 17.17
CA GLN A 238 20.18 6.25 18.24
C GLN A 238 21.58 6.62 17.71
N ILE A 239 21.99 6.01 16.59
CA ILE A 239 23.25 6.33 15.93
C ILE A 239 23.28 7.80 15.50
N GLY A 240 22.25 8.27 14.79
CA GLY A 240 22.16 9.67 14.36
C GLY A 240 22.21 10.67 15.51
N ARG A 241 21.54 10.40 16.63
CA ARG A 241 21.66 11.23 17.84
C ARG A 241 23.05 11.21 18.48
N ALA A 242 23.75 10.07 18.42
CA ALA A 242 25.11 9.98 18.94
C ALA A 242 26.08 10.76 18.06
N GLU A 243 25.97 10.63 16.73
CA GLU A 243 26.76 11.38 15.75
C GLU A 243 26.53 12.90 15.87
N GLU A 244 25.28 13.35 15.99
CA GLU A 244 24.92 14.75 16.21
C GLU A 244 25.57 15.31 17.47
N LYS A 245 25.55 14.59 18.60
CA LYS A 245 26.21 15.00 19.84
C LYS A 245 27.74 15.16 19.67
N ILE A 246 28.37 14.25 18.92
CA ILE A 246 29.80 14.31 18.63
C ILE A 246 30.12 15.52 17.74
N GLU A 247 29.30 15.77 16.72
CA GLU A 247 29.45 16.92 15.82
C GLU A 247 29.31 18.25 16.57
N ILE A 248 28.25 18.37 17.43
CA ILE A 248 28.07 19.54 18.31
C ILE A 248 29.29 19.73 19.23
N ALA A 249 29.81 18.64 19.81
CA ALA A 249 31.00 18.70 20.68
C ALA A 249 32.25 19.17 19.94
N ARG A 250 32.48 18.68 18.72
CA ARG A 250 33.61 19.14 17.87
C ARG A 250 33.50 20.61 17.51
N ASN A 251 32.34 21.07 17.13
CA ASN A 251 32.08 22.48 16.83
C ASN A 251 32.31 23.36 18.07
N ALA A 252 31.81 22.94 19.23
CA ALA A 252 32.00 23.66 20.49
C ALA A 252 33.48 23.71 20.95
N LEU A 253 34.26 22.64 20.72
CA LEU A 253 35.72 22.64 20.96
C LEU A 253 36.46 23.64 20.07
N GLN A 254 36.09 23.72 18.77
CA GLN A 254 36.64 24.72 17.85
C GLN A 254 36.32 26.15 18.29
N MET A 255 35.15 26.37 18.87
CA MET A 255 34.73 27.64 19.47
C MET A 255 35.39 27.93 20.82
N LYS A 256 36.31 27.06 21.28
CA LYS A 256 37.03 27.18 22.55
C LYS A 256 36.14 27.18 23.79
N MET A 257 35.01 26.50 23.74
CA MET A 257 34.16 26.29 24.92
C MET A 257 34.86 25.39 25.94
N THR A 258 34.49 25.51 27.21
CA THR A 258 35.09 24.66 28.26
C THR A 258 34.50 23.24 28.17
N VAL A 259 35.31 22.23 28.55
CA VAL A 259 34.87 20.83 28.58
C VAL A 259 33.57 20.67 29.41
N ALA A 260 33.46 21.37 30.53
CA ALA A 260 32.29 21.32 31.40
C ALA A 260 31.02 21.85 30.73
N ASP A 261 31.15 22.88 29.89
CA ASP A 261 30.01 23.43 29.14
C ASP A 261 29.59 22.52 28.02
N ILE A 262 30.58 21.88 27.33
CA ILE A 262 30.28 20.92 26.27
C ILE A 262 29.61 19.66 26.81
N VAL A 263 30.00 19.15 27.96
CA VAL A 263 29.36 18.04 28.66
C VAL A 263 27.88 18.40 28.97
N ARG A 264 27.63 19.62 29.44
CA ARG A 264 26.22 20.08 29.71
C ARG A 264 25.41 20.22 28.44
N LEU A 265 26.01 20.67 27.35
CA LEU A 265 25.33 20.93 26.09
C LEU A 265 24.97 19.62 25.35
N THR A 266 25.87 18.65 25.34
CA THR A 266 25.75 17.44 24.50
C THR A 266 25.29 16.21 25.30
N GLY A 267 25.49 16.21 26.63
CA GLY A 267 25.29 15.03 27.48
C GLY A 267 26.31 13.93 27.25
N LEU A 268 27.45 14.22 26.56
CA LEU A 268 28.62 13.35 26.50
C LEU A 268 29.34 13.35 27.84
N THR A 269 30.10 12.29 28.10
CA THR A 269 30.96 12.23 29.29
C THR A 269 32.19 13.13 29.12
N GLN A 270 32.79 13.53 30.24
CA GLN A 270 34.04 14.33 30.21
C GLN A 270 35.15 13.61 29.43
N ALA A 271 35.27 12.29 29.60
CA ALA A 271 36.26 11.47 28.88
C ALA A 271 36.08 11.52 27.37
N GLU A 272 34.83 11.36 26.90
CA GLU A 272 34.51 11.43 25.46
C GLU A 272 34.84 12.81 24.87
N VAL A 273 34.55 13.90 25.58
CA VAL A 273 34.88 15.27 25.14
C VAL A 273 36.41 15.50 25.14
N GLU A 274 37.12 14.98 26.13
CA GLU A 274 38.59 15.07 26.16
C GLU A 274 39.27 14.26 25.06
N ASP A 275 38.72 13.11 24.69
CA ASP A 275 39.20 12.31 23.57
C ASP A 275 38.97 13.03 22.24
N LEU A 276 37.81 13.58 22.00
CA LEU A 276 37.53 14.41 20.83
C LEU A 276 38.44 15.63 20.74
N ARG A 277 38.84 16.20 21.89
CA ARG A 277 39.79 17.33 21.95
C ARG A 277 41.19 16.97 21.50
N LYS A 278 41.61 15.70 21.64
CA LYS A 278 42.92 15.22 21.20
C LYS A 278 42.97 15.00 19.68
N GLU A 279 41.82 14.85 19.03
CA GLU A 279 41.67 14.64 17.60
C GLU A 279 41.67 15.94 16.79
N ILE A 280 41.45 17.08 17.44
CA ILE A 280 41.40 18.42 16.83
C ILE A 280 42.69 19.16 17.08
#